data_4577089b0e131e8d3cba184110e579d9
#
_entry.id   4577089b0e131e8d3cba184110e579d9
#
_cell.length_a   1.000
_cell.length_b   1.000
_cell.length_c   1.000
_cell.angle_alpha   90.00
_cell.angle_beta   90.00
_cell.angle_gamma   90.00
#
_symmetry.space_group_name_H-M   'P 1'
#
loop_
_entity.id
_entity.type
_entity.pdbx_description
1 polymer ?
#
loop_
_entity_poly.entity_id
_entity_poly.type
_entity_poly.pdbx_seq_one_letter_code
_entity_poly.pdbx_strand_id
1 'polypeptide(L)'
;MIIIKINDIFDGEGITESHKSKSSIHGMEQTLEIMDKDFEGLCFVNLVDFDALWGHRRNPEGYANELEKFDVNLGKALEKLREDDLLILTADHGNDPTYSGTDHTREYVPFLAYSPSMKANGLLQASESFGTLGATIADNFKVNMPKNTIGESVLEKLI
;
A
#
# COMPACT_ATOMS: atom_id res chain seq x y z
N MET A 1 6.30 10.40 9.15
CA MET A 1 5.90 9.55 8.00
C MET A 1 6.77 9.91 6.79
N ILE A 2 7.28 8.91 6.09
CA ILE A 2 7.90 9.07 4.77
C ILE A 2 6.81 8.78 3.72
N ILE A 3 6.73 9.59 2.66
CA ILE A 3 5.71 9.43 1.62
C ILE A 3 6.32 9.47 0.22
N ILE A 4 5.86 8.58 -0.65
CA ILE A 4 6.22 8.55 -2.07
C ILE A 4 4.96 8.84 -2.88
N LYS A 5 4.98 9.93 -3.67
CA LYS A 5 4.01 10.42 -4.65
C LYS A 5 2.97 11.40 -4.09
N ILE A 6 2.07 11.01 -3.19
CA ILE A 6 0.81 11.73 -2.85
C ILE A 6 0.90 12.68 -1.65
N ASN A 7 1.98 13.45 -1.54
CA ASN A 7 2.20 14.41 -0.44
C ASN A 7 1.07 15.47 -0.30
N ASP A 8 0.49 15.86 -1.41
CA ASP A 8 -0.58 16.86 -1.52
C ASP A 8 -1.89 16.42 -0.86
N ILE A 9 -2.18 15.11 -0.81
CA ILE A 9 -3.38 14.59 -0.12
C ILE A 9 -3.35 14.88 1.38
N PHE A 10 -2.16 14.94 1.97
CA PHE A 10 -1.96 15.23 3.40
C PHE A 10 -1.69 16.70 3.69
N ASP A 11 -1.74 17.59 2.69
CA ASP A 11 -1.37 19.02 2.82
C ASP A 11 -0.01 19.23 3.49
N GLY A 12 0.88 18.25 3.36
CA GLY A 12 2.20 18.23 4.00
C GLY A 12 2.19 17.93 5.50
N GLU A 13 1.03 17.76 6.11
CA GLU A 13 0.90 17.53 7.55
C GLU A 13 1.36 16.11 7.96
N GLY A 14 2.16 16.04 9.02
CA GLY A 14 2.66 14.76 9.56
C GLY A 14 3.72 14.07 8.69
N ILE A 15 4.22 14.73 7.62
CA ILE A 15 5.19 14.19 6.69
C ILE A 15 6.59 14.66 7.07
N THR A 16 7.50 13.73 7.29
CA THR A 16 8.90 14.01 7.61
C THR A 16 9.75 14.10 6.35
N GLU A 17 9.48 13.24 5.38
CA GLU A 17 10.23 13.16 4.12
C GLU A 17 9.25 12.84 2.98
N SER A 18 9.37 13.54 1.84
CA SER A 18 8.51 13.36 0.68
C SER A 18 9.32 13.16 -0.60
N HIS A 19 8.96 12.15 -1.37
CA HIS A 19 9.60 11.79 -2.64
C HIS A 19 8.61 11.88 -3.79
N LYS A 20 9.04 12.48 -4.90
CA LYS A 20 8.27 12.50 -6.15
C LYS A 20 8.69 11.32 -7.01
N SER A 21 7.77 10.42 -7.30
CA SER A 21 8.02 9.34 -8.26
C SER A 21 7.56 9.74 -9.67
N LYS A 22 8.25 9.23 -10.67
CA LYS A 22 7.94 9.44 -12.11
C LYS A 22 7.12 8.28 -12.68
N SER A 23 7.17 7.12 -12.05
CA SER A 23 6.46 5.91 -12.42
C SER A 23 6.33 5.00 -11.20
N SER A 24 5.52 3.94 -11.30
CA SER A 24 5.43 2.93 -10.26
C SER A 24 6.78 2.22 -10.02
N ILE A 25 7.52 1.91 -11.07
CA ILE A 25 8.87 1.32 -10.95
C ILE A 25 9.80 2.27 -10.17
N HIS A 26 9.83 3.55 -10.53
CA HIS A 26 10.65 4.53 -9.79
C HIS A 26 10.20 4.69 -8.33
N GLY A 27 8.89 4.57 -8.05
CA GLY A 27 8.38 4.53 -6.67
C GLY A 27 8.91 3.33 -5.89
N MET A 28 8.98 2.16 -6.52
CA MET A 28 9.56 0.96 -5.91
C MET A 28 11.08 1.09 -5.70
N GLU A 29 11.81 1.67 -6.64
CA GLU A 29 13.25 1.96 -6.48
C GLU A 29 13.50 2.87 -5.26
N GLN A 30 12.73 3.96 -5.15
CA GLN A 30 12.79 4.85 -3.98
C GLN A 30 12.43 4.14 -2.68
N THR A 31 11.45 3.23 -2.72
CA THR A 31 11.08 2.41 -1.56
C THR A 31 12.25 1.54 -1.10
N LEU A 32 12.92 0.86 -2.04
CA LEU A 32 14.10 0.03 -1.73
C LEU A 32 15.26 0.86 -1.16
N GLU A 33 15.48 2.10 -1.65
CA GLU A 33 16.46 3.03 -1.09
C GLU A 33 16.10 3.49 0.33
N ILE A 34 14.80 3.69 0.62
CA ILE A 34 14.31 4.04 1.96
C ILE A 34 14.50 2.86 2.92
N MET A 35 14.26 1.64 2.48
CA MET A 35 14.46 0.41 3.28
C MET A 35 15.94 0.19 3.67
N ASP A 36 16.90 0.78 2.94
CA ASP A 36 18.32 0.78 3.32
C ASP A 36 18.65 1.80 4.41
N LYS A 37 17.74 2.72 4.72
CA LYS A 37 17.92 3.70 5.80
C LYS A 37 17.52 3.09 7.15
N ASP A 38 18.20 3.51 8.20
CA ASP A 38 17.79 3.18 9.56
C ASP A 38 16.74 4.21 10.01
N PHE A 39 15.45 3.84 9.88
CA PHE A 39 14.35 4.68 10.36
C PHE A 39 13.28 3.82 11.02
N GLU A 40 12.55 4.43 11.95
CA GLU A 40 11.36 3.88 12.58
C GLU A 40 10.16 4.75 12.22
N GLY A 41 9.10 4.16 11.70
CA GLY A 41 7.91 4.90 11.31
C GLY A 41 7.16 4.30 10.14
N LEU A 42 6.28 5.08 9.53
CA LEU A 42 5.47 4.68 8.37
C LEU A 42 6.10 5.18 7.07
N CYS A 43 6.36 4.27 6.14
CA CYS A 43 6.62 4.56 4.73
C CYS A 43 5.36 4.27 3.91
N PHE A 44 4.75 5.31 3.35
CA PHE A 44 3.55 5.20 2.52
C PHE A 44 3.91 5.40 1.05
N VAL A 45 3.57 4.43 0.22
CA VAL A 45 3.93 4.42 -1.21
C VAL A 45 2.67 4.31 -2.05
N ASN A 46 2.48 5.23 -3.00
CA ASN A 46 1.41 5.16 -3.98
C ASN A 46 1.98 4.90 -5.38
N LEU A 47 1.59 3.78 -6.00
CA LEU A 47 2.04 3.33 -7.32
C LEU A 47 0.95 3.62 -8.35
N VAL A 48 0.94 4.83 -8.87
CA VAL A 48 -0.17 5.44 -9.63
C VAL A 48 -0.37 4.84 -11.04
N ASP A 49 0.63 4.19 -11.63
CA ASP A 49 0.57 3.76 -13.04
C ASP A 49 -0.50 2.70 -13.28
N PHE A 50 -0.79 1.86 -12.28
CA PHE A 50 -1.88 0.87 -12.34
C PHE A 50 -3.21 1.52 -12.68
N ASP A 51 -3.52 2.62 -12.02
CA ASP A 51 -4.73 3.39 -12.25
C ASP A 51 -4.61 4.29 -13.50
N ALA A 52 -3.66 5.22 -13.49
CA ALA A 52 -3.57 6.30 -14.47
C ALA A 52 -3.20 5.85 -15.88
N LEU A 53 -2.30 4.86 -16.03
CA LEU A 53 -1.82 4.42 -17.35
C LEU A 53 -2.56 3.20 -17.85
N TRP A 54 -2.98 2.30 -16.96
CA TRP A 54 -3.50 1.01 -17.38
C TRP A 54 -4.99 0.81 -17.07
N GLY A 55 -5.44 1.21 -15.87
CA GLY A 55 -6.83 1.12 -15.43
C GLY A 55 -7.75 2.03 -16.26
N HIS A 56 -7.58 3.33 -16.18
CA HIS A 56 -8.40 4.32 -16.92
C HIS A 56 -8.30 4.19 -18.44
N ARG A 57 -7.19 3.70 -18.96
CA ARG A 57 -6.97 3.51 -20.40
C ARG A 57 -7.44 2.16 -20.92
N ARG A 58 -8.00 1.33 -20.04
CA ARG A 58 -8.55 0.01 -20.36
C ARG A 58 -7.54 -0.84 -21.14
N ASN A 59 -6.33 -0.92 -20.61
CA ASN A 59 -5.23 -1.69 -21.16
C ASN A 59 -4.87 -2.88 -20.25
N PRO A 60 -5.54 -4.04 -20.37
CA PRO A 60 -5.29 -5.21 -19.52
C PRO A 60 -3.87 -5.76 -19.64
N GLU A 61 -3.31 -5.72 -20.86
CA GLU A 61 -1.94 -6.18 -21.12
C GLU A 61 -0.92 -5.29 -20.41
N GLY A 62 -1.10 -3.97 -20.50
CA GLY A 62 -0.26 -3.01 -19.79
C GLY A 62 -0.36 -3.18 -18.28
N TYR A 63 -1.57 -3.43 -17.76
CA TYR A 63 -1.80 -3.69 -16.34
C TYR A 63 -1.09 -4.97 -15.87
N ALA A 64 -1.21 -6.06 -16.63
CA ALA A 64 -0.54 -7.32 -16.34
C ALA A 64 1.00 -7.16 -16.34
N ASN A 65 1.54 -6.51 -17.37
CA ASN A 65 2.98 -6.23 -17.45
C ASN A 65 3.48 -5.37 -16.28
N GLU A 66 2.67 -4.45 -15.76
CA GLU A 66 3.02 -3.64 -14.59
C GLU A 66 3.01 -4.47 -13.30
N LEU A 67 2.06 -5.41 -13.16
CA LEU A 67 2.05 -6.37 -12.05
C LEU A 67 3.30 -7.25 -12.04
N GLU A 68 3.72 -7.76 -13.19
CA GLU A 68 4.95 -8.57 -13.29
C GLU A 68 6.20 -7.78 -12.88
N LYS A 69 6.30 -6.51 -13.31
CA LYS A 69 7.40 -5.63 -12.91
C LYS A 69 7.35 -5.29 -11.41
N PHE A 70 6.16 -5.06 -10.88
CA PHE A 70 5.95 -4.85 -9.45
C PHE A 70 6.38 -6.07 -8.65
N ASP A 71 6.00 -7.27 -9.07
CA ASP A 71 6.34 -8.54 -8.41
C ASP A 71 7.86 -8.72 -8.28
N VAL A 72 8.61 -8.43 -9.34
CA VAL A 72 10.09 -8.46 -9.30
C VAL A 72 10.66 -7.50 -8.24
N ASN A 73 10.11 -6.29 -8.12
CA ASN A 73 10.57 -5.33 -7.12
C ASN A 73 10.05 -5.65 -5.72
N LEU A 74 8.86 -6.23 -5.62
CA LEU A 74 8.33 -6.75 -4.37
C LEU A 74 9.24 -7.85 -3.80
N GLY A 75 9.73 -8.78 -4.65
CA GLY A 75 10.69 -9.78 -4.23
C GLY A 75 11.93 -9.18 -3.56
N LYS A 76 12.50 -8.11 -4.16
CA LYS A 76 13.63 -7.38 -3.57
C LYS A 76 13.27 -6.70 -2.24
N ALA A 77 12.05 -6.16 -2.13
CA ALA A 77 11.57 -5.54 -0.89
C ALA A 77 11.41 -6.58 0.22
N LEU A 78 10.86 -7.75 -0.10
CA LEU A 78 10.72 -8.85 0.87
C LEU A 78 12.06 -9.32 1.45
N GLU A 79 13.13 -9.33 0.63
CA GLU A 79 14.49 -9.66 1.08
C GLU A 79 15.11 -8.62 2.04
N LYS A 80 14.59 -7.37 2.00
CA LYS A 80 15.08 -6.26 2.82
C LYS A 80 14.29 -6.05 4.12
N LEU A 81 13.15 -6.70 4.28
CA LEU A 81 12.32 -6.58 5.49
C LEU A 81 13.07 -7.08 6.72
N ARG A 82 13.00 -6.30 7.79
CA ARG A 82 13.53 -6.66 9.10
C ARG A 82 12.46 -7.39 9.91
N GLU A 83 12.86 -8.06 10.99
CA GLU A 83 11.98 -8.84 11.86
C GLU A 83 10.80 -8.03 12.44
N ASP A 84 10.96 -6.73 12.60
CA ASP A 84 9.98 -5.80 13.15
C ASP A 84 9.24 -4.97 12.08
N ASP A 85 9.52 -5.21 10.80
CA ASP A 85 8.78 -4.56 9.71
C ASP A 85 7.45 -5.27 9.43
N LEU A 86 6.41 -4.49 9.18
CA LEU A 86 5.12 -4.95 8.68
C LEU A 86 4.86 -4.33 7.30
N LEU A 87 4.87 -5.15 6.27
CA LEU A 87 4.49 -4.77 4.92
C LEU A 87 2.98 -4.99 4.73
N ILE A 88 2.29 -3.98 4.21
CA ILE A 88 0.89 -4.09 3.77
C ILE A 88 0.78 -3.63 2.33
N LEU A 89 0.16 -4.46 1.48
CA LEU A 89 -0.19 -4.13 0.10
C LEU A 89 -1.71 -4.03 0.00
N THR A 90 -2.19 -2.92 -0.56
CA THR A 90 -3.61 -2.67 -0.75
C THR A 90 -3.84 -1.76 -1.97
N ALA A 91 -5.08 -1.38 -2.22
CA ALA A 91 -5.45 -0.34 -3.15
C ALA A 91 -6.50 0.58 -2.49
N ASP A 92 -6.63 1.79 -3.01
CA ASP A 92 -7.58 2.80 -2.55
C ASP A 92 -8.96 2.66 -3.23
N HIS A 93 -9.03 2.01 -4.39
CA HIS A 93 -10.25 1.68 -5.13
C HIS A 93 -10.00 0.57 -6.16
N GLY A 94 -11.06 0.06 -6.76
CA GLY A 94 -11.02 -0.81 -7.93
C GLY A 94 -10.85 0.00 -9.22
N ASN A 95 -10.17 -0.56 -10.19
CA ASN A 95 -10.13 -0.06 -11.56
C ASN A 95 -9.86 -1.21 -12.54
N ASP A 96 -10.91 -1.98 -12.88
CA ASP A 96 -10.82 -3.11 -13.79
C ASP A 96 -10.50 -2.64 -15.22
N PRO A 97 -9.33 -2.96 -15.77
CA PRO A 97 -8.95 -2.54 -17.12
C PRO A 97 -9.76 -3.22 -18.24
N THR A 98 -10.62 -4.19 -17.91
CA THR A 98 -11.48 -4.87 -18.87
C THR A 98 -12.91 -4.31 -18.91
N TYR A 99 -13.25 -3.45 -17.94
CA TYR A 99 -14.60 -2.87 -17.84
C TYR A 99 -14.82 -1.80 -18.91
N SER A 100 -16.09 -1.51 -19.22
CA SER A 100 -16.47 -0.44 -20.16
C SER A 100 -16.42 0.94 -19.50
N GLY A 101 -16.09 1.98 -20.26
CA GLY A 101 -15.99 3.36 -19.75
C GLY A 101 -14.62 3.65 -19.13
N THR A 102 -14.47 4.82 -18.52
CA THR A 102 -13.20 5.33 -17.98
C THR A 102 -13.20 5.54 -16.47
N ASP A 103 -14.34 5.33 -15.81
CA ASP A 103 -14.47 5.52 -14.38
C ASP A 103 -13.89 4.34 -13.59
N HIS A 104 -13.59 4.58 -12.31
CA HIS A 104 -13.21 3.53 -11.37
C HIS A 104 -14.33 2.49 -11.25
N THR A 105 -13.95 1.27 -10.95
CA THR A 105 -14.85 0.15 -10.76
C THR A 105 -14.95 -0.26 -9.29
N ARG A 106 -15.80 -1.22 -8.93
CA ARG A 106 -16.20 -1.46 -7.53
C ARG A 106 -15.78 -2.84 -7.02
N GLU A 107 -14.65 -3.32 -7.47
CA GLU A 107 -14.06 -4.56 -6.96
C GLU A 107 -13.61 -4.39 -5.51
N TYR A 108 -13.63 -5.47 -4.76
CA TYR A 108 -12.93 -5.54 -3.50
C TYR A 108 -11.43 -5.35 -3.75
N VAL A 109 -10.81 -4.48 -2.95
CA VAL A 109 -9.36 -4.26 -3.01
C VAL A 109 -8.62 -5.32 -2.19
N PRO A 110 -7.39 -5.69 -2.56
CA PRO A 110 -6.59 -6.61 -1.79
C PRO A 110 -6.20 -6.00 -0.43
N PHE A 111 -6.02 -6.85 0.57
CA PHE A 111 -5.32 -6.55 1.79
C PHE A 111 -4.35 -7.70 2.04
N LEU A 112 -3.10 -7.52 1.68
CA LEU A 112 -2.05 -8.51 1.86
C LEU A 112 -1.07 -7.97 2.91
N ALA A 113 -0.83 -8.72 3.96
CA ALA A 113 0.08 -8.35 5.03
C ALA A 113 1.16 -9.40 5.22
N TYR A 114 2.39 -8.95 5.43
CA TYR A 114 3.52 -9.82 5.68
C TYR A 114 4.54 -9.17 6.62
N SER A 115 5.08 -9.96 7.52
CA SER A 115 6.25 -9.64 8.34
C SER A 115 7.13 -10.89 8.47
N PRO A 116 8.47 -10.78 8.49
CA PRO A 116 9.34 -11.90 8.78
C PRO A 116 9.04 -12.58 10.12
N SER A 117 8.53 -11.84 11.10
CA SER A 117 8.17 -12.35 12.44
C SER A 117 6.79 -13.04 12.49
N MET A 118 6.01 -13.04 11.42
CA MET A 118 4.72 -13.75 11.39
C MET A 118 4.89 -15.23 11.65
N LYS A 119 4.13 -15.75 12.64
CA LYS A 119 4.21 -17.16 13.07
C LYS A 119 3.32 -18.09 12.25
N ALA A 120 2.35 -17.55 11.57
CA ALA A 120 1.39 -18.31 10.76
C ALA A 120 0.89 -17.48 9.59
N ASN A 121 0.50 -18.17 8.52
CA ASN A 121 -0.29 -17.60 7.43
C ASN A 121 -1.78 -17.85 7.70
N GLY A 122 -2.63 -17.07 7.05
CA GLY A 122 -4.07 -17.21 7.19
C GLY A 122 -4.83 -16.38 6.18
N LEU A 123 -6.15 -16.50 6.21
CA LEU A 123 -7.07 -15.73 5.41
C LEU A 123 -7.92 -14.84 6.32
N LEU A 124 -7.85 -13.55 6.12
CA LEU A 124 -8.76 -12.60 6.76
C LEU A 124 -10.11 -12.59 6.04
N GLN A 125 -11.18 -12.40 6.79
CA GLN A 125 -12.47 -12.10 6.18
C GLN A 125 -12.45 -10.71 5.55
N ALA A 126 -13.24 -10.51 4.50
CA ALA A 126 -13.40 -9.20 3.89
C ALA A 126 -13.89 -8.19 4.95
N SER A 127 -13.23 -7.05 5.00
CA SER A 127 -13.61 -5.95 5.89
C SER A 127 -14.75 -5.14 5.26
N GLU A 128 -15.61 -4.58 6.10
CA GLU A 128 -16.71 -3.70 5.66
C GLU A 128 -16.24 -2.27 5.37
N SER A 129 -14.99 -1.93 5.69
CA SER A 129 -14.47 -0.58 5.59
C SER A 129 -12.99 -0.52 5.24
N PHE A 130 -12.60 0.43 4.38
CA PHE A 130 -11.21 0.85 4.19
C PHE A 130 -10.55 1.38 5.48
N GLY A 131 -11.33 1.83 6.43
CA GLY A 131 -10.87 2.27 7.74
C GLY A 131 -10.10 1.20 8.52
N THR A 132 -10.26 -0.08 8.17
CA THR A 132 -9.50 -1.19 8.76
C THR A 132 -7.99 -1.02 8.57
N LEU A 133 -7.54 -0.55 7.40
CA LEU A 133 -6.12 -0.28 7.18
C LEU A 133 -5.61 0.81 8.13
N GLY A 134 -6.31 1.95 8.17
CA GLY A 134 -5.94 3.06 9.05
C GLY A 134 -5.96 2.67 10.53
N ALA A 135 -6.99 1.91 10.97
CA ALA A 135 -7.09 1.42 12.33
C ALA A 135 -5.94 0.46 12.68
N THR A 136 -5.56 -0.42 11.75
CA THR A 136 -4.43 -1.36 11.95
C THR A 136 -3.09 -0.62 12.05
N ILE A 137 -2.88 0.40 11.21
CA ILE A 137 -1.68 1.25 11.29
C ILE A 137 -1.65 2.01 12.62
N ALA A 138 -2.77 2.63 13.01
CA ALA A 138 -2.86 3.37 14.27
C ALA A 138 -2.58 2.49 15.47
N ASP A 139 -3.13 1.27 15.50
CA ASP A 139 -2.92 0.28 16.55
C ASP A 139 -1.43 -0.14 16.63
N ASN A 140 -0.80 -0.41 15.48
CA ASN A 140 0.64 -0.72 15.43
C ASN A 140 1.50 0.38 16.05
N PHE A 141 1.16 1.64 15.80
CA PHE A 141 1.86 2.80 16.38
C PHE A 141 1.31 3.25 17.75
N LYS A 142 0.35 2.53 18.32
CA LYS A 142 -0.31 2.86 19.60
C LYS A 142 -0.93 4.27 19.61
N VAL A 143 -1.48 4.67 18.48
CA VAL A 143 -2.17 5.95 18.27
C VAL A 143 -3.67 5.73 18.33
N ASN A 144 -4.36 6.54 19.11
CA ASN A 144 -5.81 6.46 19.18
C ASN A 144 -6.46 7.01 17.91
N MET A 145 -7.38 6.24 17.33
CA MET A 145 -8.20 6.72 16.22
C MET A 145 -9.16 7.84 16.68
N PRO A 146 -9.46 8.80 15.80
CA PRO A 146 -10.49 9.81 16.11
C PRO A 146 -11.83 9.17 16.48
N LYS A 147 -12.60 9.84 17.35
CA LYS A 147 -13.96 9.39 17.69
C LYS A 147 -14.82 9.29 16.44
N ASN A 148 -15.65 8.28 16.38
CA ASN A 148 -16.55 7.95 15.25
C ASN A 148 -15.85 7.51 13.96
N THR A 149 -14.59 7.15 14.00
CA THR A 149 -13.93 6.48 12.86
C THR A 149 -14.50 5.07 12.71
N ILE A 150 -14.85 4.73 11.48
CA ILE A 150 -15.25 3.36 11.12
C ILE A 150 -13.98 2.57 10.74
N GLY A 151 -13.91 1.36 11.15
CA GLY A 151 -12.78 0.46 10.87
C GLY A 151 -12.24 -0.14 12.16
N GLU A 152 -11.94 -1.41 12.11
CA GLU A 152 -11.41 -2.20 13.21
C GLU A 152 -10.01 -2.69 12.87
N SER A 153 -9.08 -2.60 13.83
CA SER A 153 -7.74 -3.13 13.67
C SER A 153 -7.78 -4.65 13.51
N VAL A 154 -6.95 -5.13 12.62
CA VAL A 154 -6.69 -6.58 12.44
C VAL A 154 -5.28 -6.95 12.90
N LEU A 155 -4.56 -6.05 13.57
CA LEU A 155 -3.16 -6.24 13.96
C LEU A 155 -2.94 -7.52 14.75
N GLU A 156 -3.77 -7.83 15.75
CA GLU A 156 -3.67 -9.06 16.56
C GLU A 156 -3.78 -10.36 15.74
N LYS A 157 -4.33 -10.27 14.51
CA LYS A 157 -4.43 -11.41 13.59
C LYS A 157 -3.21 -11.53 12.68
N LEU A 158 -2.36 -10.50 12.65
CA LEU A 158 -1.18 -10.43 11.80
C LEU A 158 0.12 -10.78 12.53
N ILE A 159 0.19 -10.58 13.84
CA ILE A 159 1.40 -10.75 14.66
C ILE A 159 1.17 -11.65 15.88
#